data_09eed154730833a782dc7fadbbab292e
#
_entry.id   09eed154730833a782dc7fadbbab292e
#
_cell.length_a   1.000
_cell.length_b   1.000
_cell.length_c   1.000
_cell.angle_alpha   90.00
_cell.angle_beta   90.00
_cell.angle_gamma   90.00
#
_symmetry.space_group_name_H-M   'P 1'
#
loop_
_entity.id
_entity.type
_entity.pdbx_description
1 polymer ?
#
loop_
_entity_poly.entity_id
_entity_poly.type
_entity_poly.pdbx_seq_one_letter_code
_entity_poly.pdbx_strand_id
1 'polypeptide(L)'
;MGKPTGFLDYEREDARAESPKERIKHFNEFHIPLSREEQQKQGARCMDCGVPFCQSGKVLLNGMASGCPLNNLVPEWNDLIYTGNWEQAYLRLKKTNPFPEFTGRVCPALCENACTCGLNGNPVCSKQNELSIIEYGYKHGLAKARPPKFRTGKKVAVIGSGPSGLSAANSLNKRGHEVTVYERSDRLGGLLMYGIPNMKLEKHIVERKIAIMKEEGIHFVTNANVGKDIKPEQLKKDYDAVVLACGSSNPRNIEVPGREAKGIYFAVDFLKSTTKSLLDSGLKDKKYISAKGKNVIVIGGGDTGNDCVGTAIRHGAKSVTQLEMMPKLPDERAENNP
;
A
#
# COMPACT_ATOMS: atom_id res chain seq x y z
N MET A 1 -20.97 -16.46 -12.81
CA MET A 1 -20.45 -17.42 -11.80
C MET A 1 -19.03 -17.77 -12.20
N GLY A 2 -18.09 -17.80 -11.27
CA GLY A 2 -16.71 -18.23 -11.51
C GLY A 2 -16.65 -19.64 -12.13
N LYS A 3 -15.46 -20.03 -12.55
CA LYS A 3 -15.25 -21.41 -13.04
C LYS A 3 -14.99 -22.32 -11.81
N PRO A 4 -15.93 -23.19 -11.41
CA PRO A 4 -15.78 -23.99 -10.18
C PRO A 4 -14.51 -24.84 -10.12
N THR A 5 -13.98 -25.24 -11.29
CA THR A 5 -12.77 -26.06 -11.44
C THR A 5 -11.52 -25.25 -11.82
N GLY A 6 -11.63 -23.92 -11.93
CA GLY A 6 -10.55 -23.10 -12.46
C GLY A 6 -9.22 -23.23 -11.68
N PHE A 7 -9.27 -23.45 -10.38
CA PHE A 7 -8.09 -23.68 -9.54
C PHE A 7 -7.42 -25.06 -9.79
N LEU A 8 -8.14 -25.98 -10.42
CA LEU A 8 -7.60 -27.28 -10.87
C LEU A 8 -7.06 -27.19 -12.30
N ASP A 9 -7.66 -26.32 -13.14
CA ASP A 9 -7.34 -26.23 -14.55
C ASP A 9 -6.14 -25.30 -14.83
N TYR A 10 -5.91 -24.32 -13.96
CA TYR A 10 -4.88 -23.30 -14.13
C TYR A 10 -3.98 -23.22 -12.90
N GLU A 11 -2.69 -23.25 -13.12
CA GLU A 11 -1.70 -22.99 -12.07
C GLU A 11 -1.70 -21.52 -11.66
N ARG A 12 -1.27 -21.25 -10.42
CA ARG A 12 -1.05 -19.88 -9.96
C ARG A 12 0.16 -19.30 -10.66
N GLU A 13 -0.03 -18.16 -11.31
CA GLU A 13 1.03 -17.35 -11.87
C GLU A 13 1.03 -15.98 -11.20
N ASP A 14 2.14 -15.62 -10.59
CA ASP A 14 2.36 -14.29 -10.05
C ASP A 14 3.09 -13.42 -11.09
N ALA A 15 2.96 -12.09 -10.95
CA ALA A 15 3.69 -11.15 -11.78
C ALA A 15 5.19 -11.46 -11.76
N ARG A 16 5.78 -11.56 -12.92
CA ARG A 16 7.22 -11.82 -13.06
C ARG A 16 8.00 -10.64 -12.49
N ALA A 17 9.21 -10.88 -12.07
CA ALA A 17 10.10 -9.82 -11.62
C ALA A 17 11.31 -9.73 -12.54
N GLU A 18 11.83 -8.52 -12.74
CA GLU A 18 13.13 -8.33 -13.36
C GLU A 18 14.21 -9.14 -12.63
N SER A 19 15.24 -9.55 -13.36
CA SER A 19 16.32 -10.31 -12.75
C SER A 19 16.94 -9.54 -11.57
N PRO A 20 17.41 -10.22 -10.51
CA PRO A 20 18.04 -9.54 -9.37
C PRO A 20 19.18 -8.59 -9.77
N LYS A 21 19.95 -8.95 -10.79
CA LYS A 21 21.06 -8.14 -11.30
C LYS A 21 20.60 -6.86 -12.00
N GLU A 22 19.42 -6.85 -12.59
CA GLU A 22 18.87 -5.66 -13.26
C GLU A 22 18.11 -4.78 -12.26
N ARG A 23 17.19 -5.34 -11.47
CA ARG A 23 16.36 -4.56 -10.55
C ARG A 23 17.13 -3.82 -9.45
N ILE A 24 18.36 -4.24 -9.13
CA ILE A 24 19.20 -3.50 -8.17
C ILE A 24 19.86 -2.24 -8.76
N LYS A 25 19.83 -2.05 -10.08
CA LYS A 25 20.42 -0.89 -10.76
C LYS A 25 19.55 0.36 -10.70
N HIS A 26 18.29 0.22 -10.30
CA HIS A 26 17.31 1.31 -10.26
C HIS A 26 16.41 1.25 -9.02
N PHE A 27 15.66 2.33 -8.79
CA PHE A 27 14.70 2.45 -7.69
C PHE A 27 13.24 2.34 -8.15
N ASN A 28 12.97 1.96 -9.39
CA ASN A 28 11.62 1.80 -9.93
C ASN A 28 10.99 0.48 -9.49
N GLU A 29 9.66 0.38 -9.59
CA GLU A 29 8.96 -0.91 -9.50
C GLU A 29 9.56 -1.88 -10.52
N PHE A 30 9.65 -3.15 -10.17
CA PHE A 30 10.35 -4.17 -10.97
C PHE A 30 9.50 -5.40 -11.27
N HIS A 31 8.22 -5.37 -10.95
CA HIS A 31 7.28 -6.42 -11.32
C HIS A 31 6.74 -6.18 -12.73
N ILE A 32 6.77 -7.21 -13.55
CA ILE A 32 6.27 -7.22 -14.93
C ILE A 32 4.86 -7.79 -14.87
N PRO A 33 3.81 -7.01 -15.17
CA PRO A 33 2.44 -7.48 -15.13
C PRO A 33 2.22 -8.67 -16.08
N LEU A 34 1.27 -9.52 -15.71
CA LEU A 34 0.77 -10.56 -16.62
C LEU A 34 0.05 -9.92 -17.81
N SER A 35 -0.01 -10.65 -18.93
CA SER A 35 -0.88 -10.31 -20.05
C SER A 35 -2.36 -10.35 -19.62
N ARG A 36 -3.22 -9.79 -20.45
CA ARG A 36 -4.66 -9.80 -20.17
C ARG A 36 -5.22 -11.22 -20.09
N GLU A 37 -4.78 -12.09 -20.99
CA GLU A 37 -5.20 -13.49 -21.06
C GLU A 37 -4.69 -14.29 -19.85
N GLU A 38 -3.42 -14.10 -19.48
CA GLU A 38 -2.86 -14.71 -18.26
C GLU A 38 -3.63 -14.25 -17.03
N GLN A 39 -3.93 -12.95 -16.94
CA GLN A 39 -4.68 -12.40 -15.79
C GLN A 39 -6.12 -12.92 -15.73
N GLN A 40 -6.79 -13.14 -16.86
CA GLN A 40 -8.11 -13.77 -16.91
C GLN A 40 -8.08 -15.20 -16.35
N LYS A 41 -7.05 -15.99 -16.67
CA LYS A 41 -6.85 -17.32 -16.10
C LYS A 41 -6.67 -17.25 -14.58
N GLN A 42 -5.98 -16.23 -14.09
CA GLN A 42 -5.82 -16.04 -12.63
C GLN A 42 -7.16 -15.67 -11.97
N GLY A 43 -8.02 -14.91 -12.62
CA GLY A 43 -9.41 -14.67 -12.17
C GLY A 43 -10.22 -15.95 -12.13
N ALA A 44 -10.08 -16.82 -13.14
CA ALA A 44 -10.77 -18.11 -13.25
C ALA A 44 -10.44 -19.08 -12.10
N ARG A 45 -9.30 -18.92 -11.43
CA ARG A 45 -8.92 -19.77 -10.29
C ARG A 45 -9.82 -19.60 -9.07
N CYS A 46 -10.61 -18.54 -9.01
CA CYS A 46 -11.58 -18.33 -7.95
C CYS A 46 -12.82 -19.22 -8.21
N MET A 47 -13.06 -20.19 -7.33
CA MET A 47 -14.20 -21.09 -7.44
C MET A 47 -15.52 -20.51 -6.88
N ASP A 48 -15.52 -19.26 -6.44
CA ASP A 48 -16.69 -18.60 -5.82
C ASP A 48 -17.35 -19.48 -4.74
N CYS A 49 -16.58 -19.81 -3.72
CA CYS A 49 -16.83 -20.90 -2.76
C CYS A 49 -18.08 -20.72 -1.86
N GLY A 50 -18.87 -19.67 -2.03
CA GLY A 50 -20.10 -19.40 -1.26
C GLY A 50 -19.87 -18.96 0.20
N VAL A 51 -18.75 -19.35 0.81
CA VAL A 51 -18.28 -18.89 2.13
C VAL A 51 -16.91 -18.25 1.98
N PRO A 52 -16.84 -17.02 1.42
CA PRO A 52 -15.58 -16.43 1.02
C PRO A 52 -14.85 -15.80 2.22
N PHE A 53 -14.05 -16.59 2.93
CA PHE A 53 -13.18 -16.08 4.00
C PHE A 53 -12.26 -14.95 3.53
N CYS A 54 -11.90 -14.94 2.25
CA CYS A 54 -11.09 -13.86 1.65
C CYS A 54 -11.68 -12.47 1.84
N GLN A 55 -13.02 -12.32 1.89
CA GLN A 55 -13.67 -11.02 2.11
C GLN A 55 -14.21 -10.83 3.53
N SER A 56 -13.95 -11.77 4.45
CA SER A 56 -14.41 -11.71 5.83
C SER A 56 -13.32 -11.14 6.73
N GLY A 57 -13.23 -9.84 6.91
CA GLY A 57 -12.24 -9.19 7.77
C GLY A 57 -12.42 -9.43 9.27
N LYS A 58 -12.44 -10.70 9.69
CA LYS A 58 -12.59 -11.08 11.09
C LYS A 58 -11.24 -11.12 11.81
N VAL A 59 -11.25 -10.66 13.05
CA VAL A 59 -10.13 -10.88 13.97
C VAL A 59 -10.24 -12.31 14.51
N LEU A 60 -9.32 -13.16 14.09
CA LEU A 60 -9.18 -14.54 14.56
C LEU A 60 -7.91 -14.63 15.44
N LEU A 61 -7.83 -15.65 16.30
CA LEU A 61 -6.63 -16.07 17.01
C LEU A 61 -5.71 -14.92 17.50
N ASN A 62 -5.86 -14.50 18.74
CA ASN A 62 -4.97 -13.53 19.41
C ASN A 62 -4.83 -12.16 18.70
N GLY A 63 -5.86 -11.70 18.01
CA GLY A 63 -5.88 -10.39 17.40
C GLY A 63 -5.37 -10.33 15.95
N MET A 64 -5.06 -11.45 15.32
CA MET A 64 -4.71 -11.46 13.90
C MET A 64 -5.96 -11.40 13.03
N ALA A 65 -5.96 -10.48 12.06
CA ALA A 65 -7.03 -10.39 11.07
C ALA A 65 -6.87 -11.48 10.01
N SER A 66 -7.98 -12.13 9.64
CA SER A 66 -8.07 -13.05 8.52
C SER A 66 -9.02 -12.50 7.47
N GLY A 67 -8.67 -12.60 6.20
CA GLY A 67 -9.44 -12.03 5.11
C GLY A 67 -9.27 -10.52 4.96
N CYS A 68 -10.03 -9.92 4.05
CA CYS A 68 -9.92 -8.50 3.75
C CYS A 68 -10.68 -7.64 4.78
N PRO A 69 -10.02 -6.75 5.54
CA PRO A 69 -10.69 -5.89 6.52
C PRO A 69 -11.59 -4.83 5.89
N LEU A 70 -11.47 -4.57 4.57
CA LEU A 70 -12.40 -3.73 3.82
C LEU A 70 -13.63 -4.49 3.31
N ASN A 71 -13.70 -5.80 3.55
CA ASN A 71 -14.72 -6.69 3.01
C ASN A 71 -14.80 -6.59 1.47
N ASN A 72 -13.66 -6.56 0.81
CA ASN A 72 -13.58 -6.47 -0.64
C ASN A 72 -14.28 -7.65 -1.31
N LEU A 73 -15.02 -7.36 -2.37
CA LEU A 73 -15.84 -8.32 -3.09
C LEU A 73 -14.99 -9.19 -4.04
N VAL A 74 -14.05 -9.92 -3.45
CA VAL A 74 -12.99 -10.66 -4.16
C VAL A 74 -13.53 -11.68 -5.14
N PRO A 75 -14.49 -12.57 -4.81
CA PRO A 75 -15.03 -13.52 -5.78
C PRO A 75 -15.69 -12.85 -6.98
N GLU A 76 -16.47 -11.78 -6.73
CA GLU A 76 -17.19 -11.09 -7.78
C GLU A 76 -16.26 -10.45 -8.81
N TRP A 77 -15.20 -9.74 -8.40
CA TRP A 77 -14.29 -9.16 -9.38
C TRP A 77 -13.43 -10.22 -10.09
N ASN A 78 -13.12 -11.34 -9.43
CA ASN A 78 -12.40 -12.44 -10.06
C ASN A 78 -13.21 -13.07 -11.20
N ASP A 79 -14.52 -13.27 -10.99
CA ASP A 79 -15.44 -13.72 -12.05
C ASP A 79 -15.51 -12.73 -13.22
N LEU A 80 -15.58 -11.43 -12.89
CA LEU A 80 -15.63 -10.37 -13.90
C LEU A 80 -14.32 -10.28 -14.72
N ILE A 81 -13.14 -10.48 -14.10
CA ILE A 81 -11.88 -10.60 -14.83
C ILE A 81 -11.91 -11.81 -15.75
N TYR A 82 -12.28 -12.98 -15.22
CA TYR A 82 -12.35 -14.22 -16.00
C TYR A 82 -13.22 -14.09 -17.23
N THR A 83 -14.39 -13.49 -17.08
CA THR A 83 -15.35 -13.30 -18.19
C THR A 83 -15.02 -12.10 -19.08
N GLY A 84 -13.92 -11.40 -18.83
CA GLY A 84 -13.47 -10.26 -19.63
C GLY A 84 -14.19 -8.94 -19.36
N ASN A 85 -15.02 -8.87 -18.33
CA ASN A 85 -15.82 -7.70 -17.97
C ASN A 85 -15.05 -6.71 -17.08
N TRP A 86 -13.92 -6.21 -17.58
CA TRP A 86 -12.96 -5.40 -16.83
C TRP A 86 -13.51 -4.08 -16.27
N GLU A 87 -14.41 -3.43 -17.01
CA GLU A 87 -15.06 -2.21 -16.53
C GLU A 87 -15.94 -2.49 -15.30
N GLN A 88 -16.72 -3.58 -15.35
CA GLN A 88 -17.53 -3.99 -14.22
C GLN A 88 -16.66 -4.45 -13.03
N ALA A 89 -15.54 -5.12 -13.30
CA ALA A 89 -14.55 -5.46 -12.27
C ALA A 89 -14.01 -4.19 -11.58
N TYR A 90 -13.69 -3.14 -12.34
CA TYR A 90 -13.27 -1.86 -11.80
C TYR A 90 -14.36 -1.22 -10.91
N LEU A 91 -15.60 -1.17 -11.39
CA LEU A 91 -16.73 -0.61 -10.62
C LEU A 91 -16.96 -1.40 -9.32
N ARG A 92 -16.84 -2.73 -9.38
CA ARG A 92 -17.00 -3.61 -8.24
C ARG A 92 -15.89 -3.42 -7.21
N LEU A 93 -14.63 -3.36 -7.64
CA LEU A 93 -13.47 -3.10 -6.79
C LEU A 93 -13.59 -1.73 -6.09
N LYS A 94 -13.96 -0.69 -6.84
CA LYS A 94 -14.09 0.68 -6.31
C LYS A 94 -15.26 0.87 -5.35
N LYS A 95 -16.17 -0.11 -5.23
CA LYS A 95 -17.28 -0.04 -4.28
C LYS A 95 -16.80 -0.10 -2.82
N THR A 96 -15.83 -0.93 -2.54
CA THR A 96 -15.30 -1.18 -1.19
C THR A 96 -13.90 -0.63 -0.97
N ASN A 97 -13.06 -0.56 -2.01
CA ASN A 97 -11.69 -0.09 -1.89
C ASN A 97 -11.49 1.30 -2.53
N PRO A 98 -11.18 2.34 -1.75
CA PRO A 98 -10.89 3.66 -2.29
C PRO A 98 -9.53 3.76 -2.98
N PHE A 99 -8.55 2.90 -2.62
CA PHE A 99 -7.15 2.99 -3.04
C PHE A 99 -6.54 1.66 -3.53
N PRO A 100 -7.14 0.99 -4.53
CA PRO A 100 -6.59 -0.26 -5.03
C PRO A 100 -5.18 -0.11 -5.62
N GLU A 101 -4.83 1.08 -6.12
CA GLU A 101 -3.51 1.41 -6.62
C GLU A 101 -2.40 1.26 -5.57
N PHE A 102 -2.74 1.45 -4.29
CA PHE A 102 -1.81 1.26 -3.18
C PHE A 102 -1.90 -0.16 -2.62
N THR A 103 -3.10 -0.63 -2.32
CA THR A 103 -3.30 -1.96 -1.72
C THR A 103 -2.87 -3.08 -2.65
N GLY A 104 -3.11 -2.97 -3.95
CA GLY A 104 -2.62 -3.93 -4.94
C GLY A 104 -1.09 -4.05 -4.99
N ARG A 105 -0.36 -3.02 -4.52
CA ARG A 105 1.12 -3.05 -4.43
C ARG A 105 1.64 -3.47 -3.07
N VAL A 106 1.10 -2.92 -1.99
CA VAL A 106 1.75 -2.98 -0.67
C VAL A 106 0.94 -3.69 0.41
N CYS A 107 -0.28 -4.15 0.12
CA CYS A 107 -1.08 -4.92 1.07
C CYS A 107 -0.42 -6.30 1.31
N PRO A 108 -0.41 -6.79 2.57
CA PRO A 108 0.08 -8.15 2.89
C PRO A 108 -0.82 -9.26 2.37
N ALA A 109 -1.93 -8.93 1.71
CA ALA A 109 -2.85 -9.86 1.05
C ALA A 109 -3.47 -10.92 1.99
N LEU A 110 -3.99 -10.48 3.14
CA LEU A 110 -4.68 -11.37 4.09
C LEU A 110 -5.84 -12.16 3.44
N CYS A 111 -6.42 -11.63 2.37
CA CYS A 111 -7.42 -12.32 1.57
C CYS A 111 -6.86 -13.57 0.87
N GLU A 112 -5.59 -13.57 0.46
CA GLU A 112 -4.94 -14.75 -0.12
C GLU A 112 -4.67 -15.80 0.95
N ASN A 113 -4.20 -15.39 2.13
CA ASN A 113 -3.97 -16.30 3.26
C ASN A 113 -5.27 -16.97 3.73
N ALA A 114 -6.41 -16.29 3.62
CA ALA A 114 -7.72 -16.81 3.99
C ALA A 114 -8.44 -17.56 2.86
N CYS A 115 -7.83 -17.65 1.66
CA CYS A 115 -8.47 -18.31 0.51
C CYS A 115 -8.56 -19.82 0.71
N THR A 116 -9.76 -20.38 0.58
CA THR A 116 -9.99 -21.84 0.73
C THR A 116 -9.26 -22.69 -0.32
N CYS A 117 -8.96 -22.14 -1.50
CA CYS A 117 -8.09 -22.81 -2.48
C CYS A 117 -6.69 -23.13 -1.89
N GLY A 118 -6.24 -22.31 -0.93
CA GLY A 118 -4.97 -22.52 -0.24
C GLY A 118 -4.91 -23.74 0.68
N LEU A 119 -6.03 -24.42 0.91
CA LEU A 119 -6.07 -25.68 1.67
C LEU A 119 -5.61 -26.88 0.86
N ASN A 120 -5.83 -26.83 -0.46
CA ASN A 120 -5.52 -27.93 -1.39
C ASN A 120 -4.48 -27.56 -2.45
N GLY A 121 -3.84 -26.42 -2.32
CA GLY A 121 -2.86 -25.91 -3.28
C GLY A 121 -2.59 -24.42 -3.09
N ASN A 122 -2.29 -23.72 -4.18
CA ASN A 122 -2.02 -22.30 -4.12
C ASN A 122 -3.31 -21.45 -4.05
N PRO A 123 -3.38 -20.44 -3.16
CA PRO A 123 -4.52 -19.53 -3.11
C PRO A 123 -4.63 -18.71 -4.41
N VAL A 124 -5.77 -18.07 -4.60
CA VAL A 124 -5.98 -17.13 -5.71
C VAL A 124 -5.11 -15.88 -5.48
N CYS A 125 -4.42 -15.38 -6.52
CA CYS A 125 -3.58 -14.17 -6.45
C CYS A 125 -4.43 -12.88 -6.45
N SER A 126 -5.24 -12.72 -5.41
CA SER A 126 -6.24 -11.65 -5.32
C SER A 126 -5.63 -10.25 -5.35
N LYS A 127 -4.47 -10.05 -4.73
CA LYS A 127 -3.76 -8.77 -4.74
C LYS A 127 -3.32 -8.35 -6.14
N GLN A 128 -2.82 -9.31 -6.92
CA GLN A 128 -2.42 -9.05 -8.30
C GLN A 128 -3.61 -8.79 -9.20
N ASN A 129 -4.72 -9.53 -9.00
CA ASN A 129 -5.98 -9.29 -9.70
C ASN A 129 -6.49 -7.87 -9.42
N GLU A 130 -6.48 -7.45 -8.16
CA GLU A 130 -6.81 -6.09 -7.73
C GLU A 130 -5.97 -5.03 -8.43
N LEU A 131 -4.63 -5.22 -8.46
CA LEU A 131 -3.71 -4.32 -9.14
C LEU A 131 -4.02 -4.22 -10.63
N SER A 132 -4.24 -5.35 -11.28
CA SER A 132 -4.55 -5.38 -12.72
C SER A 132 -5.84 -4.65 -13.06
N ILE A 133 -6.87 -4.77 -12.21
CA ILE A 133 -8.15 -4.05 -12.40
C ILE A 133 -7.95 -2.54 -12.30
N ILE A 134 -7.21 -2.07 -11.29
CA ILE A 134 -7.05 -0.62 -11.12
C ILE A 134 -6.16 -0.03 -12.21
N GLU A 135 -5.09 -0.70 -12.62
CA GLU A 135 -4.25 -0.23 -13.73
C GLU A 135 -5.02 -0.24 -15.06
N TYR A 136 -5.88 -1.24 -15.28
CA TYR A 136 -6.84 -1.20 -16.40
C TYR A 136 -7.71 0.05 -16.32
N GLY A 137 -8.24 0.37 -15.15
CA GLY A 137 -9.08 1.56 -14.93
C GLY A 137 -8.36 2.86 -15.29
N TYR A 138 -7.10 3.02 -14.92
CA TYR A 138 -6.29 4.18 -15.31
C TYR A 138 -6.01 4.20 -16.81
N LYS A 139 -5.59 3.07 -17.38
CA LYS A 139 -5.27 2.95 -18.81
C LYS A 139 -6.45 3.29 -19.73
N HIS A 140 -7.68 2.98 -19.31
CA HIS A 140 -8.89 3.15 -20.10
C HIS A 140 -9.74 4.37 -19.67
N GLY A 141 -9.19 5.27 -18.83
CA GLY A 141 -9.88 6.51 -18.42
C GLY A 141 -11.08 6.32 -17.51
N LEU A 142 -11.22 5.15 -16.87
CA LEU A 142 -12.25 4.90 -15.87
C LEU A 142 -11.92 5.54 -14.53
N ALA A 143 -10.62 5.58 -14.18
CA ALA A 143 -10.08 6.19 -12.98
C ALA A 143 -9.92 7.70 -13.18
N LYS A 144 -11.02 8.43 -13.13
CA LYS A 144 -11.08 9.88 -13.26
C LYS A 144 -11.82 10.52 -12.10
N ALA A 145 -11.67 11.83 -11.93
CA ALA A 145 -12.36 12.60 -10.92
C ALA A 145 -13.89 12.50 -11.06
N ARG A 146 -14.56 12.32 -9.93
CA ARG A 146 -16.01 12.28 -9.82
C ARG A 146 -16.42 13.14 -8.61
N PRO A 147 -16.45 14.47 -8.74
CA PRO A 147 -16.82 15.34 -7.65
C PRO A 147 -18.24 15.05 -7.17
N PRO A 148 -18.54 15.27 -5.90
CA PRO A 148 -19.88 15.05 -5.36
C PRO A 148 -20.89 16.00 -6.04
N LYS A 149 -22.09 15.48 -6.32
CA LYS A 149 -23.16 16.26 -6.96
C LYS A 149 -23.71 17.39 -6.08
N PHE A 150 -23.63 17.21 -4.76
CA PHE A 150 -24.16 18.15 -3.77
C PHE A 150 -23.08 18.43 -2.72
N ARG A 151 -23.06 19.66 -2.22
CA ARG A 151 -22.25 20.05 -1.07
C ARG A 151 -23.16 20.27 0.14
N THR A 152 -22.72 19.75 1.29
CA THR A 152 -23.47 19.84 2.56
C THR A 152 -23.29 21.18 3.27
N GLY A 153 -22.33 21.99 2.84
CA GLY A 153 -21.88 23.19 3.55
C GLY A 153 -21.07 22.90 4.81
N LYS A 154 -20.86 21.64 5.17
CA LYS A 154 -20.04 21.23 6.32
C LYS A 154 -18.58 21.16 5.94
N LYS A 155 -17.72 21.75 6.78
CA LYS A 155 -16.29 21.82 6.63
C LYS A 155 -15.59 20.83 7.56
N VAL A 156 -14.68 20.03 7.03
CA VAL A 156 -13.94 19.04 7.83
C VAL A 156 -12.44 19.21 7.61
N ALA A 157 -11.69 19.37 8.69
CA ALA A 157 -10.23 19.31 8.67
C ALA A 157 -9.76 17.88 8.91
N VAL A 158 -8.82 17.40 8.09
CA VAL A 158 -8.14 16.11 8.29
C VAL A 158 -6.66 16.37 8.53
N ILE A 159 -6.16 15.91 9.67
CA ILE A 159 -4.77 16.16 10.09
C ILE A 159 -3.91 14.95 9.77
N GLY A 160 -3.09 15.09 8.73
CA GLY A 160 -2.24 14.05 8.16
C GLY A 160 -2.78 13.50 6.84
N SER A 161 -1.89 13.37 5.87
CA SER A 161 -2.17 12.86 4.52
C SER A 161 -1.71 11.41 4.31
N GLY A 162 -1.48 10.67 5.38
CA GLY A 162 -1.20 9.23 5.29
C GLY A 162 -2.43 8.44 4.79
N PRO A 163 -2.33 7.10 4.62
CA PRO A 163 -3.43 6.28 4.11
C PRO A 163 -4.77 6.50 4.79
N SER A 164 -4.78 6.59 6.13
CA SER A 164 -5.99 6.83 6.91
C SER A 164 -6.60 8.22 6.65
N GLY A 165 -5.77 9.26 6.61
CA GLY A 165 -6.21 10.62 6.33
C GLY A 165 -6.75 10.77 4.90
N LEU A 166 -6.06 10.22 3.90
CA LEU A 166 -6.55 10.20 2.52
C LEU A 166 -7.88 9.44 2.40
N SER A 167 -8.02 8.31 3.12
CA SER A 167 -9.26 7.52 3.10
C SER A 167 -10.42 8.26 3.72
N ALA A 168 -10.21 8.90 4.87
CA ALA A 168 -11.20 9.74 5.52
C ALA A 168 -11.60 10.92 4.61
N ALA A 169 -10.62 11.64 4.06
CA ALA A 169 -10.86 12.76 3.16
C ALA A 169 -11.66 12.35 1.92
N ASN A 170 -11.28 11.25 1.26
CA ASN A 170 -12.02 10.72 0.12
C ASN A 170 -13.47 10.36 0.46
N SER A 171 -13.69 9.70 1.60
CA SER A 171 -15.01 9.28 2.03
C SER A 171 -15.92 10.45 2.42
N LEU A 172 -15.37 11.44 3.12
CA LEU A 172 -16.07 12.66 3.52
C LEU A 172 -16.42 13.53 2.30
N ASN A 173 -15.46 13.72 1.40
CA ASN A 173 -15.69 14.48 0.17
C ASN A 173 -16.80 13.84 -0.69
N LYS A 174 -16.79 12.52 -0.87
CA LYS A 174 -17.84 11.81 -1.60
C LYS A 174 -19.24 11.98 -0.99
N ARG A 175 -19.33 12.22 0.31
CA ARG A 175 -20.57 12.55 1.00
C ARG A 175 -20.96 14.02 0.88
N GLY A 176 -20.17 14.83 0.17
CA GLY A 176 -20.46 16.24 -0.10
C GLY A 176 -19.88 17.22 0.92
N HIS A 177 -19.09 16.79 1.89
CA HIS A 177 -18.43 17.71 2.82
C HIS A 177 -17.28 18.46 2.14
N GLU A 178 -16.99 19.66 2.57
CA GLU A 178 -15.80 20.41 2.19
C GLU A 178 -14.63 19.92 3.05
N VAL A 179 -13.61 19.35 2.41
CA VAL A 179 -12.51 18.71 3.14
C VAL A 179 -11.20 19.41 2.85
N THR A 180 -10.49 19.77 3.94
CA THR A 180 -9.11 20.26 3.88
C THR A 180 -8.20 19.29 4.63
N VAL A 181 -7.16 18.83 3.96
CA VAL A 181 -6.13 17.94 4.53
C VAL A 181 -4.87 18.73 4.82
N TYR A 182 -4.43 18.73 6.06
CA TYR A 182 -3.19 19.36 6.51
C TYR A 182 -2.08 18.33 6.63
N GLU A 183 -0.94 18.57 5.97
CA GLU A 183 0.22 17.71 5.99
C GLU A 183 1.46 18.49 6.42
N ARG A 184 2.17 17.98 7.41
CA ARG A 184 3.40 18.61 7.91
C ARG A 184 4.59 18.51 6.96
N SER A 185 4.59 17.49 6.09
CA SER A 185 5.66 17.27 5.11
C SER A 185 5.45 18.13 3.85
N ASP A 186 6.48 18.23 3.04
CA ASP A 186 6.48 18.92 1.75
C ASP A 186 5.68 18.19 0.66
N ARG A 187 5.45 16.87 0.83
CA ARG A 187 4.67 16.03 -0.08
C ARG A 187 3.60 15.24 0.66
N LEU A 188 2.51 15.01 -0.03
CA LEU A 188 1.36 14.26 0.47
C LEU A 188 1.59 12.75 0.40
N GLY A 189 0.90 11.98 1.25
CA GLY A 189 0.92 10.51 1.23
C GLY A 189 1.47 9.87 2.50
N GLY A 190 2.10 10.64 3.40
CA GLY A 190 2.67 10.10 4.65
C GLY A 190 3.66 8.97 4.38
N LEU A 191 3.43 7.79 4.96
CA LEU A 191 4.30 6.62 4.73
C LEU A 191 4.24 6.07 3.30
N LEU A 192 3.16 6.28 2.55
CA LEU A 192 3.11 5.93 1.12
C LEU A 192 4.16 6.72 0.32
N MET A 193 4.40 7.97 0.72
CA MET A 193 5.38 8.84 0.08
C MET A 193 6.80 8.57 0.61
N TYR A 194 6.99 8.57 1.92
CA TYR A 194 8.32 8.61 2.52
C TYR A 194 8.73 7.38 3.34
N GLY A 195 7.80 6.47 3.64
CA GLY A 195 8.11 5.24 4.39
C GLY A 195 8.35 4.04 3.48
N ILE A 196 7.53 3.89 2.44
CA ILE A 196 7.65 2.80 1.46
C ILE A 196 8.65 3.23 0.37
N PRO A 197 9.68 2.42 0.05
CA PRO A 197 10.62 2.79 -0.99
C PRO A 197 10.00 2.78 -2.39
N ASN A 198 10.57 3.59 -3.29
CA ASN A 198 10.06 3.75 -4.65
C ASN A 198 9.97 2.43 -5.43
N MET A 199 10.87 1.49 -5.16
CA MET A 199 10.88 0.16 -5.78
C MET A 199 9.68 -0.73 -5.44
N LYS A 200 8.91 -0.40 -4.40
CA LYS A 200 7.66 -1.09 -4.03
C LYS A 200 6.41 -0.29 -4.41
N LEU A 201 6.52 1.03 -4.41
CA LEU A 201 5.44 1.96 -4.74
C LEU A 201 6.06 3.23 -5.34
N GLU A 202 6.03 3.34 -6.64
CA GLU A 202 6.50 4.55 -7.33
C GLU A 202 5.64 5.76 -6.97
N LYS A 203 6.30 6.89 -6.73
CA LYS A 203 5.61 8.06 -6.13
C LYS A 203 4.64 8.74 -7.07
N HIS A 204 4.82 8.61 -8.38
CA HIS A 204 3.85 9.06 -9.36
C HIS A 204 2.47 8.38 -9.20
N ILE A 205 2.43 7.14 -8.67
CA ILE A 205 1.18 6.42 -8.34
C ILE A 205 0.43 7.14 -7.21
N VAL A 206 1.17 7.64 -6.20
CA VAL A 206 0.58 8.43 -5.12
C VAL A 206 0.10 9.78 -5.66
N GLU A 207 0.91 10.43 -6.46
CA GLU A 207 0.64 11.75 -7.04
C GLU A 207 -0.58 11.73 -7.97
N ARG A 208 -0.69 10.72 -8.87
CA ARG A 208 -1.85 10.61 -9.78
C ARG A 208 -3.16 10.45 -9.01
N LYS A 209 -3.15 9.71 -7.89
CA LYS A 209 -4.35 9.57 -7.05
C LYS A 209 -4.71 10.86 -6.34
N ILE A 210 -3.72 11.56 -5.80
CA ILE A 210 -3.92 12.86 -5.15
C ILE A 210 -4.42 13.90 -6.14
N ALA A 211 -3.95 13.88 -7.40
CA ALA A 211 -4.45 14.75 -8.46
C ALA A 211 -5.97 14.56 -8.66
N ILE A 212 -6.43 13.32 -8.79
CA ILE A 212 -7.87 13.00 -8.86
C ILE A 212 -8.63 13.55 -7.65
N MET A 213 -8.09 13.36 -6.44
CA MET A 213 -8.74 13.86 -5.21
C MET A 213 -8.82 15.39 -5.17
N LYS A 214 -7.82 16.09 -5.69
CA LYS A 214 -7.84 17.55 -5.86
C LYS A 214 -8.93 17.99 -6.84
N GLU A 215 -9.01 17.33 -7.99
CA GLU A 215 -10.05 17.59 -8.99
C GLU A 215 -11.46 17.29 -8.45
N GLU A 216 -11.60 16.35 -7.51
CA GLU A 216 -12.84 16.07 -6.79
C GLU A 216 -13.18 17.14 -5.73
N GLY A 217 -12.30 18.13 -5.50
CA GLY A 217 -12.53 19.29 -4.63
C GLY A 217 -12.02 19.12 -3.20
N ILE A 218 -11.07 18.20 -2.97
CA ILE A 218 -10.36 18.13 -1.68
C ILE A 218 -9.20 19.14 -1.70
N HIS A 219 -9.12 19.98 -0.68
CA HIS A 219 -8.03 20.91 -0.48
C HIS A 219 -6.89 20.29 0.29
N PHE A 220 -5.66 20.52 -0.14
CA PHE A 220 -4.45 20.01 0.53
C PHE A 220 -3.51 21.16 0.86
N VAL A 221 -3.05 21.18 2.11
CA VAL A 221 -2.09 22.17 2.62
C VAL A 221 -0.86 21.41 3.12
N THR A 222 0.25 21.53 2.42
CA THR A 222 1.55 20.94 2.82
C THR A 222 2.37 21.92 3.64
N ASN A 223 3.46 21.43 4.28
CA ASN A 223 4.29 22.21 5.19
C ASN A 223 3.48 22.86 6.32
N ALA A 224 2.43 22.19 6.78
CA ALA A 224 1.47 22.67 7.75
C ALA A 224 1.39 21.72 8.96
N ASN A 225 2.20 21.98 9.96
CA ASN A 225 2.27 21.17 11.18
C ASN A 225 1.27 21.69 12.22
N VAL A 226 0.14 21.01 12.36
CA VAL A 226 -0.89 21.34 13.35
C VAL A 226 -0.34 21.08 14.76
N GLY A 227 -0.54 22.06 15.64
CA GLY A 227 0.05 22.09 16.98
C GLY A 227 1.37 22.87 17.05
N LYS A 228 2.00 23.16 15.91
CA LYS A 228 3.20 23.99 15.81
C LYS A 228 2.93 25.24 14.96
N ASP A 229 2.59 25.04 13.69
CA ASP A 229 2.39 26.14 12.73
C ASP A 229 0.92 26.59 12.69
N ILE A 230 -0.01 25.68 12.97
CA ILE A 230 -1.46 25.91 13.00
C ILE A 230 -1.98 25.57 14.39
N LYS A 231 -2.64 26.51 15.03
CA LYS A 231 -3.23 26.34 16.36
C LYS A 231 -4.47 25.43 16.29
N PRO A 232 -4.61 24.42 17.15
CA PRO A 232 -5.78 23.55 17.18
C PRO A 232 -7.09 24.31 17.42
N GLU A 233 -7.05 25.40 18.20
CA GLU A 233 -8.20 26.27 18.50
C GLU A 233 -8.75 26.93 17.23
N GLN A 234 -7.87 27.30 16.30
CA GLN A 234 -8.26 27.86 15.01
C GLN A 234 -9.04 26.85 14.18
N LEU A 235 -8.56 25.59 14.15
CA LEU A 235 -9.27 24.53 13.43
C LEU A 235 -10.66 24.26 14.03
N LYS A 236 -10.79 24.28 15.35
CA LYS A 236 -12.09 24.12 16.03
C LYS A 236 -13.07 25.26 15.70
N LYS A 237 -12.56 26.44 15.39
CA LYS A 237 -13.39 27.60 15.01
C LYS A 237 -13.80 27.55 13.54
N ASP A 238 -12.90 27.13 12.66
CA ASP A 238 -13.07 27.23 11.21
C ASP A 238 -13.75 26.00 10.59
N TYR A 239 -13.80 24.87 11.31
CA TYR A 239 -14.33 23.59 10.84
C TYR A 239 -15.43 23.06 11.75
N ASP A 240 -16.42 22.41 11.15
CA ASP A 240 -17.48 21.69 11.88
C ASP A 240 -16.94 20.42 12.56
N ALA A 241 -15.90 19.80 12.00
CA ALA A 241 -15.26 18.60 12.57
C ALA A 241 -13.77 18.53 12.22
N VAL A 242 -13.01 17.85 13.08
CA VAL A 242 -11.58 17.60 12.89
C VAL A 242 -11.31 16.10 13.01
N VAL A 243 -10.64 15.53 12.02
CA VAL A 243 -10.21 14.12 11.99
C VAL A 243 -8.70 14.06 12.25
N LEU A 244 -8.29 13.38 13.30
CA LEU A 244 -6.89 13.15 13.61
C LEU A 244 -6.41 11.88 12.93
N ALA A 245 -5.52 12.03 11.92
CA ALA A 245 -4.93 10.95 11.15
C ALA A 245 -3.39 11.09 11.09
N CYS A 246 -2.80 11.49 12.23
CA CYS A 246 -1.40 11.92 12.34
C CYS A 246 -0.38 10.78 12.20
N GLY A 247 -0.83 9.52 12.19
CA GLY A 247 0.04 8.36 12.20
C GLY A 247 0.82 8.20 13.51
N SER A 248 1.87 7.36 13.48
CA SER A 248 2.77 7.15 14.60
C SER A 248 4.18 7.58 14.20
N SER A 249 4.71 8.59 14.89
CA SER A 249 6.02 9.19 14.56
C SER A 249 7.12 8.80 15.53
N ASN A 250 6.77 8.30 16.70
CA ASN A 250 7.75 7.82 17.68
C ASN A 250 8.14 6.39 17.34
N PRO A 251 9.35 6.16 16.87
CA PRO A 251 9.80 4.80 16.57
C PRO A 251 10.03 4.02 17.87
N ARG A 252 9.83 2.71 17.81
CA ARG A 252 10.34 1.82 18.86
C ARG A 252 11.87 1.89 18.84
N ASN A 253 12.45 2.06 20.00
CA ASN A 253 13.91 2.10 20.15
C ASN A 253 14.38 0.86 20.88
N ILE A 254 15.59 0.43 20.58
CA ILE A 254 16.28 -0.64 21.31
C ILE A 254 17.16 0.01 22.39
N GLU A 255 16.99 -0.43 23.63
CA GLU A 255 17.78 0.07 24.77
C GLU A 255 18.96 -0.87 25.01
N VAL A 256 20.08 -0.56 24.37
CA VAL A 256 21.33 -1.33 24.49
C VAL A 256 22.52 -0.35 24.62
N PRO A 257 23.60 -0.76 25.29
CA PRO A 257 24.82 0.04 25.34
C PRO A 257 25.32 0.39 23.94
N GLY A 258 25.69 1.66 23.74
CA GLY A 258 26.17 2.14 22.44
C GLY A 258 25.09 2.54 21.43
N ARG A 259 23.81 2.59 21.83
CA ARG A 259 22.70 2.99 20.95
C ARG A 259 22.87 4.39 20.33
N GLU A 260 23.55 5.28 21.03
CA GLU A 260 23.86 6.65 20.63
C GLU A 260 25.08 6.77 19.71
N ALA A 261 25.71 5.64 19.36
CA ALA A 261 26.85 5.64 18.45
C ALA A 261 26.46 6.17 17.06
N LYS A 262 27.38 6.85 16.40
CA LYS A 262 27.20 7.35 15.04
C LYS A 262 26.97 6.19 14.05
N GLY A 263 26.04 6.36 13.13
CA GLY A 263 25.73 5.37 12.10
C GLY A 263 24.54 4.46 12.44
N ILE A 264 23.89 4.68 13.57
CA ILE A 264 22.67 3.97 13.97
C ILE A 264 21.47 4.88 13.71
N TYR A 265 20.61 4.46 12.79
CA TYR A 265 19.46 5.23 12.31
C TYR A 265 18.16 4.46 12.47
N PHE A 266 17.05 5.17 12.61
CA PHE A 266 15.75 4.56 12.45
C PHE A 266 15.46 4.27 10.98
N ALA A 267 14.77 3.14 10.73
CA ALA A 267 14.44 2.69 9.37
C ALA A 267 13.71 3.78 8.56
N VAL A 268 12.72 4.45 9.17
CA VAL A 268 11.95 5.50 8.48
C VAL A 268 12.84 6.69 8.08
N ASP A 269 13.82 7.07 8.89
CA ASP A 269 14.75 8.16 8.55
C ASP A 269 15.64 7.79 7.37
N PHE A 270 16.12 6.55 7.33
CA PHE A 270 16.90 6.00 6.22
C PHE A 270 16.09 6.00 4.93
N LEU A 271 14.87 5.43 4.97
CA LEU A 271 13.98 5.32 3.80
C LEU A 271 13.50 6.70 3.33
N LYS A 272 13.10 7.57 4.26
CA LYS A 272 12.65 8.94 3.95
C LYS A 272 13.74 9.77 3.30
N SER A 273 14.95 9.76 3.87
CA SER A 273 16.08 10.53 3.31
C SER A 273 16.41 10.08 1.89
N THR A 274 16.41 8.75 1.65
CA THR A 274 16.64 8.18 0.32
C THR A 274 15.57 8.59 -0.66
N THR A 275 14.30 8.40 -0.31
CA THR A 275 13.18 8.73 -1.20
C THR A 275 13.14 10.22 -1.51
N LYS A 276 13.36 11.07 -0.49
CA LYS A 276 13.38 12.52 -0.71
C LYS A 276 14.49 12.94 -1.67
N SER A 277 15.71 12.49 -1.46
CA SER A 277 16.85 12.78 -2.35
C SER A 277 16.63 12.22 -3.76
N LEU A 278 16.02 11.03 -3.87
CA LEU A 278 15.67 10.43 -5.16
C LEU A 278 14.70 11.33 -5.94
N LEU A 279 13.65 11.81 -5.29
CA LEU A 279 12.63 12.65 -5.92
C LEU A 279 13.12 14.07 -6.22
N ASP A 280 13.95 14.64 -5.35
CA ASP A 280 14.43 16.02 -5.49
C ASP A 280 15.55 16.13 -6.54
N SER A 281 16.41 15.11 -6.67
CA SER A 281 17.66 15.24 -7.44
C SER A 281 18.14 13.95 -8.14
N GLY A 282 17.41 12.84 -8.05
CA GLY A 282 17.92 11.53 -8.49
C GLY A 282 19.15 11.11 -7.71
N LEU A 283 19.20 11.40 -6.40
CA LEU A 283 20.31 11.15 -5.47
C LEU A 283 21.57 11.99 -5.72
N LYS A 284 21.54 12.96 -6.62
CA LYS A 284 22.72 13.80 -6.96
C LYS A 284 23.08 14.78 -5.87
N ASP A 285 22.13 15.22 -5.05
CA ASP A 285 22.33 16.14 -3.93
C ASP A 285 23.07 15.52 -2.74
N LYS A 286 23.16 14.18 -2.70
CA LYS A 286 23.81 13.41 -1.63
C LYS A 286 23.24 13.69 -0.23
N LYS A 287 22.02 14.23 -0.14
CA LYS A 287 21.34 14.57 1.13
C LYS A 287 20.54 13.37 1.69
N TYR A 288 21.14 12.20 1.69
CA TYR A 288 20.55 10.99 2.24
C TYR A 288 21.54 10.17 3.04
N ILE A 289 21.05 9.32 3.91
CA ILE A 289 21.85 8.39 4.69
C ILE A 289 22.37 7.31 3.74
N SER A 290 23.65 7.41 3.36
CA SER A 290 24.23 6.53 2.35
C SER A 290 24.77 5.23 2.94
N ALA A 291 24.37 4.09 2.35
CA ALA A 291 24.93 2.78 2.66
C ALA A 291 26.08 2.37 1.70
N LYS A 292 26.46 3.23 0.75
CA LYS A 292 27.47 2.90 -0.26
C LYS A 292 28.81 2.47 0.37
N GLY A 293 29.28 1.27 -0.01
CA GLY A 293 30.56 0.71 0.46
C GLY A 293 30.59 0.33 1.93
N LYS A 294 29.43 0.33 2.63
CA LYS A 294 29.35 0.01 4.07
C LYS A 294 28.87 -1.42 4.28
N ASN A 295 29.27 -2.00 5.41
CA ASN A 295 28.61 -3.18 5.96
C ASN A 295 27.41 -2.68 6.78
N VAL A 296 26.21 -3.16 6.42
CA VAL A 296 24.93 -2.69 6.99
C VAL A 296 24.32 -3.81 7.80
N ILE A 297 23.85 -3.50 9.00
CA ILE A 297 23.04 -4.39 9.83
C ILE A 297 21.65 -3.79 9.91
N VAL A 298 20.63 -4.58 9.60
CA VAL A 298 19.23 -4.24 9.74
C VAL A 298 18.64 -5.06 10.88
N ILE A 299 18.10 -4.40 11.89
CA ILE A 299 17.47 -5.05 13.04
C ILE A 299 15.97 -5.07 12.84
N GLY A 300 15.40 -6.27 12.68
CA GLY A 300 13.99 -6.55 12.43
C GLY A 300 13.74 -7.17 11.05
N GLY A 301 12.99 -8.28 11.02
CA GLY A 301 12.71 -9.10 9.83
C GLY A 301 11.41 -8.74 9.09
N GLY A 302 10.64 -7.76 9.57
CA GLY A 302 9.37 -7.35 8.94
C GLY A 302 9.57 -6.57 7.64
N ASP A 303 8.45 -6.17 7.01
CA ASP A 303 8.44 -5.45 5.73
C ASP A 303 9.34 -4.21 5.69
N THR A 304 9.33 -3.40 6.77
CA THR A 304 10.19 -2.21 6.86
C THR A 304 11.68 -2.58 6.86
N GLY A 305 12.05 -3.67 7.55
CA GLY A 305 13.42 -4.18 7.54
C GLY A 305 13.84 -4.64 6.14
N ASN A 306 12.98 -5.37 5.46
CA ASN A 306 13.19 -5.81 4.08
C ASN A 306 13.33 -4.63 3.11
N ASP A 307 12.56 -3.56 3.32
CA ASP A 307 12.67 -2.31 2.56
C ASP A 307 14.02 -1.63 2.75
N CYS A 308 14.55 -1.65 3.99
CA CYS A 308 15.89 -1.16 4.28
C CYS A 308 16.98 -2.01 3.61
N VAL A 309 16.85 -3.33 3.62
CA VAL A 309 17.77 -4.24 2.92
C VAL A 309 17.80 -3.92 1.43
N GLY A 310 16.65 -3.88 0.78
CA GLY A 310 16.55 -3.58 -0.66
C GLY A 310 17.08 -2.20 -1.04
N THR A 311 16.90 -1.21 -0.16
CA THR A 311 17.41 0.15 -0.34
C THR A 311 18.94 0.21 -0.15
N ALA A 312 19.47 -0.45 0.89
CA ALA A 312 20.91 -0.49 1.14
C ALA A 312 21.69 -1.18 0.00
N ILE A 313 21.14 -2.27 -0.56
CA ILE A 313 21.73 -2.95 -1.73
C ILE A 313 21.79 -1.97 -2.92
N ARG A 314 20.71 -1.23 -3.20
CA ARG A 314 20.68 -0.24 -4.31
C ARG A 314 21.61 0.94 -4.09
N HIS A 315 21.94 1.28 -2.85
CA HIS A 315 23.00 2.25 -2.55
C HIS A 315 24.40 1.71 -2.86
N GLY A 316 24.57 0.40 -3.09
CA GLY A 316 25.87 -0.24 -3.26
C GLY A 316 26.55 -0.56 -1.93
N ALA A 317 25.82 -1.06 -0.94
CA ALA A 317 26.37 -1.58 0.30
C ALA A 317 27.36 -2.74 0.01
N LYS A 318 28.42 -2.84 0.80
CA LYS A 318 29.39 -3.95 0.69
C LYS A 318 28.78 -5.26 1.19
N SER A 319 28.02 -5.21 2.25
CA SER A 319 27.23 -6.33 2.77
C SER A 319 25.98 -5.80 3.47
N VAL A 320 24.93 -6.61 3.51
CA VAL A 320 23.72 -6.33 4.31
C VAL A 320 23.37 -7.59 5.09
N THR A 321 23.30 -7.46 6.42
CA THR A 321 22.87 -8.54 7.32
C THR A 321 21.59 -8.11 8.01
N GLN A 322 20.55 -8.92 7.92
CA GLN A 322 19.28 -8.68 8.63
C GLN A 322 19.16 -9.64 9.82
N LEU A 323 18.83 -9.09 10.97
CA LEU A 323 18.62 -9.85 12.20
C LEU A 323 17.12 -9.93 12.50
N GLU A 324 16.62 -11.16 12.74
CA GLU A 324 15.25 -11.42 13.12
C GLU A 324 15.23 -12.27 14.40
N MET A 325 14.37 -11.89 15.34
CA MET A 325 14.24 -12.60 16.62
C MET A 325 13.29 -13.79 16.55
N MET A 326 12.40 -13.80 15.59
CA MET A 326 11.47 -14.89 15.38
C MET A 326 12.15 -16.05 14.66
N PRO A 327 11.78 -17.30 14.94
CA PRO A 327 12.28 -18.45 14.18
C PRO A 327 11.82 -18.35 12.73
N LYS A 328 12.53 -19.07 11.84
CA LYS A 328 12.10 -19.22 10.44
C LYS A 328 10.66 -19.73 10.41
N LEU A 329 9.84 -19.11 9.59
CA LEU A 329 8.49 -19.60 9.35
C LEU A 329 8.55 -21.04 8.79
N PRO A 330 7.58 -21.92 9.13
CA PRO A 330 7.51 -23.24 8.53
C PRO A 330 7.37 -23.14 7.01
N ASP A 331 7.96 -24.07 6.30
CA ASP A 331 7.92 -24.11 4.83
C ASP A 331 6.51 -24.51 4.32
N GLU A 332 5.72 -25.18 5.17
CA GLU A 332 4.36 -25.61 4.90
C GLU A 332 3.36 -25.00 5.88
N ARG A 333 2.12 -24.91 5.45
CA ARG A 333 1.01 -24.41 6.28
C ARG A 333 0.73 -25.41 7.39
N ALA A 334 0.51 -24.93 8.61
CA ALA A 334 0.13 -25.79 9.74
C ALA A 334 -1.26 -26.43 9.49
N GLU A 335 -1.43 -27.70 9.85
CA GLU A 335 -2.69 -28.44 9.65
C GLU A 335 -3.92 -27.77 10.32
N ASN A 336 -3.70 -27.08 11.44
CA ASN A 336 -4.75 -26.38 12.17
C ASN A 336 -4.90 -24.91 11.75
N ASN A 337 -4.28 -24.48 10.66
CA ASN A 337 -4.41 -23.13 10.15
C ASN A 337 -5.48 -23.09 9.06
N PRO A 338 -6.69 -22.63 9.36
CA PRO A 338 -7.79 -22.57 8.40
C PRO A 338 -7.58 -21.53 7.30
#